data_679a73890c358d8202871278709fd22b
#
_entry.id   679a73890c358d8202871278709fd22b
#
_cell.length_a   1.000
_cell.length_b   1.000
_cell.length_c   1.000
_cell.angle_alpha   90.00
_cell.angle_beta   90.00
_cell.angle_gamma   90.00
#
_symmetry.space_group_name_H-M   'P 1'
#
loop_
_entity.id
_entity.type
_entity.pdbx_description
1 polymer ?
#
loop_
_entity_poly.entity_id
_entity_poly.type
_entity_poly.pdbx_seq_one_letter_code
_entity_poly.pdbx_strand_id
1 'polypeptide(L)'
;MAQVSGYRFFALSLLLLLAFQVWGAQGRGNITLVSSLETRESPYGRWLDLIYRDAFARLGYDFQYQGYPGGRAPLLAEQGQVDGEIHRAASYQQQTRTLQRVPEPHFAVSYQAYAHQPGIQLQGWLSLQGTGYRVEFRRGAKLPEMMLGKVVAPDRLFAIATAEQGMGKLLKGRSDLYVEQTLIASQTLAALTRQDPGYAGIYSAGVMELADSYVYLHERHQDLLAPLAGVIRQMKQDGTVARYEQQAMAAGGTSQP
;
A
#
# COMPACT_ATOMS: atom_id res chain seq x y z
N MET A 1 -61.49 42.66 24.87
CA MET A 1 -61.19 41.31 25.36
C MET A 1 -60.97 40.38 24.14
N ALA A 2 -59.92 39.57 24.18
CA ALA A 2 -59.55 38.52 23.25
C ALA A 2 -58.75 38.92 22.00
N GLN A 3 -57.41 38.97 22.15
CA GLN A 3 -56.45 38.70 21.10
C GLN A 3 -55.16 38.16 21.76
N VAL A 4 -55.14 36.89 22.13
CA VAL A 4 -53.93 36.14 22.50
C VAL A 4 -54.18 34.67 22.18
N SER A 5 -54.11 34.26 20.92
CA SER A 5 -54.14 32.82 20.57
C SER A 5 -53.37 32.41 19.30
N GLY A 6 -52.69 33.33 18.62
CA GLY A 6 -52.03 33.03 17.34
C GLY A 6 -50.58 32.56 17.42
N TYR A 7 -49.86 32.86 18.49
CA TYR A 7 -48.38 32.65 18.52
C TYR A 7 -47.93 31.29 19.08
N ARG A 8 -48.81 30.50 19.69
CA ARG A 8 -48.41 29.21 20.27
C ARG A 8 -48.29 28.08 19.25
N PHE A 9 -48.99 28.17 18.13
CA PHE A 9 -48.94 27.12 17.09
C PHE A 9 -47.75 27.28 16.15
N PHE A 10 -47.22 28.50 15.94
CA PHE A 10 -46.07 28.74 15.09
C PHE A 10 -44.72 28.31 15.75
N ALA A 11 -44.62 28.43 17.07
CA ALA A 11 -43.43 28.01 17.81
C ALA A 11 -43.24 26.50 17.87
N LEU A 12 -44.31 25.71 17.89
CA LEU A 12 -44.25 24.25 17.91
C LEU A 12 -43.87 23.68 16.54
N SER A 13 -44.28 24.28 15.44
CA SER A 13 -43.95 23.84 14.07
C SER A 13 -42.45 24.11 13.71
N LEU A 14 -41.87 25.18 14.26
CA LEU A 14 -40.47 25.51 14.04
C LEU A 14 -39.50 24.59 14.82
N LEU A 15 -39.90 24.11 16.00
CA LEU A 15 -39.15 23.15 16.81
C LEU A 15 -39.17 21.72 16.20
N LEU A 16 -40.21 21.33 15.50
CA LEU A 16 -40.32 20.08 14.80
C LEU A 16 -39.45 20.03 13.51
N LEU A 17 -39.26 21.18 12.85
CA LEU A 17 -38.40 21.28 11.66
C LEU A 17 -36.89 21.26 12.01
N LEU A 18 -36.50 21.69 13.22
CA LEU A 18 -35.12 21.61 13.70
C LEU A 18 -34.75 20.23 14.23
N ALA A 19 -35.71 19.40 14.63
CA ALA A 19 -35.47 18.02 15.09
C ALA A 19 -35.19 17.02 13.94
N PHE A 20 -35.48 17.38 12.68
CA PHE A 20 -35.23 16.52 11.51
C PHE A 20 -33.81 16.63 10.94
N GLN A 21 -32.97 17.59 11.42
CA GLN A 21 -31.60 17.78 10.91
C GLN A 21 -30.50 17.10 11.73
N VAL A 22 -30.84 16.33 12.76
CA VAL A 22 -29.86 15.61 13.61
C VAL A 22 -29.95 14.09 13.43
N TRP A 23 -30.56 13.59 12.38
CA TRP A 23 -30.31 12.22 11.97
C TRP A 23 -29.01 12.19 11.17
N GLY A 24 -27.93 12.41 11.97
CA GLY A 24 -26.56 12.41 11.52
C GLY A 24 -26.20 11.12 10.84
N ALA A 25 -25.37 11.22 9.87
CA ALA A 25 -24.71 10.16 9.18
C ALA A 25 -24.19 9.09 10.18
N GLN A 26 -24.99 8.08 10.48
CA GLN A 26 -24.45 6.83 11.01
C GLN A 26 -23.50 6.32 9.94
N GLY A 27 -22.20 6.28 10.26
CA GLY A 27 -21.19 5.75 9.38
C GLY A 27 -21.62 4.36 8.89
N ARG A 28 -21.44 4.09 7.60
CA ARG A 28 -21.83 2.80 6.97
C ARG A 28 -21.07 1.60 7.53
N GLY A 29 -20.14 1.81 8.47
CA GLY A 29 -19.30 0.80 9.10
C GLY A 29 -17.82 1.13 9.02
N ASN A 30 -16.98 0.21 9.49
CA ASN A 30 -15.53 0.34 9.50
C ASN A 30 -14.92 -0.58 8.43
N ILE A 31 -13.94 -0.07 7.69
CA ILE A 31 -13.13 -0.84 6.72
C ILE A 31 -11.69 -0.92 7.23
N THR A 32 -11.20 -2.13 7.41
CA THR A 32 -9.81 -2.39 7.81
C THR A 32 -9.04 -2.99 6.64
N LEU A 33 -8.06 -2.25 6.12
CA LEU A 33 -7.12 -2.75 5.12
C LEU A 33 -5.75 -3.03 5.74
N VAL A 34 -5.04 -3.99 5.14
CA VAL A 34 -3.75 -4.43 5.65
C VAL A 34 -2.63 -4.40 4.60
N SER A 35 -1.39 -4.37 5.09
CA SER A 35 -0.17 -4.65 4.32
C SER A 35 0.89 -5.26 5.23
N SER A 36 2.12 -5.46 4.70
CA SER A 36 3.27 -5.75 5.55
C SER A 36 3.55 -4.56 6.49
N LEU A 37 4.14 -4.86 7.66
CA LEU A 37 4.51 -3.85 8.65
C LEU A 37 5.46 -2.79 8.06
N GLU A 38 6.49 -3.24 7.32
CA GLU A 38 7.44 -2.33 6.66
C GLU A 38 6.75 -1.40 5.65
N THR A 39 5.79 -1.92 4.88
CA THR A 39 5.01 -1.05 3.98
C THR A 39 4.20 -0.04 4.79
N ARG A 40 3.53 -0.47 5.87
CA ARG A 40 2.71 0.40 6.72
C ARG A 40 3.52 1.55 7.34
N GLU A 41 4.74 1.28 7.76
CA GLU A 41 5.64 2.24 8.42
C GLU A 41 6.42 3.12 7.44
N SER A 42 6.46 2.76 6.16
CA SER A 42 7.16 3.51 5.11
C SER A 42 6.42 4.79 4.69
N PRO A 43 7.09 5.75 4.00
CA PRO A 43 6.43 6.87 3.33
C PRO A 43 5.36 6.40 2.34
N TYR A 44 5.61 5.27 1.66
CA TYR A 44 4.64 4.62 0.79
C TYR A 44 3.35 4.24 1.52
N GLY A 45 3.48 3.63 2.71
CA GLY A 45 2.33 3.28 3.55
C GLY A 45 1.58 4.51 4.09
N ARG A 46 2.29 5.58 4.44
CA ARG A 46 1.67 6.86 4.81
C ARG A 46 0.86 7.46 3.65
N TRP A 47 1.40 7.41 2.43
CA TRP A 47 0.69 7.88 1.25
C TRP A 47 -0.61 7.10 1.03
N LEU A 48 -0.56 5.77 1.11
CA LEU A 48 -1.74 4.91 1.05
C LEU A 48 -2.76 5.22 2.16
N ASP A 49 -2.31 5.42 3.40
CA ASP A 49 -3.20 5.76 4.53
C ASP A 49 -3.97 7.05 4.26
N LEU A 50 -3.30 8.11 3.78
CA LEU A 50 -3.93 9.39 3.43
C LEU A 50 -4.98 9.22 2.32
N ILE A 51 -4.64 8.49 1.25
CA ILE A 51 -5.57 8.25 0.14
C ILE A 51 -6.81 7.51 0.63
N TYR A 52 -6.65 6.39 1.32
CA TYR A 52 -7.78 5.53 1.67
C TYR A 52 -8.61 6.05 2.83
N ARG A 53 -8.02 6.81 3.74
CA ARG A 53 -8.76 7.54 4.77
C ARG A 53 -9.73 8.55 4.15
N ASP A 54 -9.27 9.35 3.19
CA ASP A 54 -10.12 10.30 2.46
C ASP A 54 -11.13 9.55 1.56
N ALA A 55 -10.69 8.54 0.82
CA ALA A 55 -11.56 7.80 -0.09
C ALA A 55 -12.74 7.12 0.63
N PHE A 56 -12.48 6.45 1.75
CA PHE A 56 -13.53 5.81 2.54
C PHE A 56 -14.41 6.81 3.28
N ALA A 57 -13.85 7.93 3.76
CA ALA A 57 -14.64 9.02 4.35
C ALA A 57 -15.64 9.60 3.33
N ARG A 58 -15.25 9.80 2.06
CA ARG A 58 -16.17 10.23 0.97
C ARG A 58 -17.31 9.22 0.72
N LEU A 59 -17.09 7.94 1.02
CA LEU A 59 -18.09 6.89 0.92
C LEU A 59 -18.91 6.69 2.22
N GLY A 60 -18.59 7.42 3.30
CA GLY A 60 -19.28 7.34 4.58
C GLY A 60 -18.82 6.19 5.48
N TYR A 61 -17.61 5.67 5.28
CA TYR A 61 -17.01 4.62 6.10
C TYR A 61 -15.88 5.16 6.97
N ASP A 62 -15.76 4.61 8.18
CA ASP A 62 -14.54 4.72 8.97
C ASP A 62 -13.46 3.80 8.40
N PHE A 63 -12.20 4.22 8.49
CA PHE A 63 -11.08 3.50 7.88
C PHE A 63 -9.96 3.24 8.87
N GLN A 64 -9.44 2.01 8.84
CA GLN A 64 -8.26 1.60 9.56
C GLN A 64 -7.24 0.94 8.64
N TYR A 65 -5.96 1.28 8.82
CA TYR A 65 -4.86 0.65 8.12
C TYR A 65 -3.90 0.00 9.09
N GLN A 66 -3.70 -1.32 8.95
CA GLN A 66 -2.87 -2.12 9.86
C GLN A 66 -1.72 -2.79 9.11
N GLY A 67 -0.55 -2.88 9.76
CA GLY A 67 0.63 -3.58 9.28
C GLY A 67 0.83 -4.91 10.00
N TYR A 68 1.23 -5.96 9.26
CA TYR A 68 1.55 -7.27 9.82
C TYR A 68 2.89 -7.79 9.32
N PRO A 69 3.72 -8.42 10.18
CA PRO A 69 5.01 -8.97 9.76
C PRO A 69 4.88 -10.28 8.96
N GLY A 70 5.91 -10.60 8.19
CA GLY A 70 6.18 -11.93 7.67
C GLY A 70 5.14 -12.53 6.73
N GLY A 71 4.38 -11.73 5.97
CA GLY A 71 3.38 -12.24 5.02
C GLY A 71 2.04 -12.65 5.67
N ARG A 72 1.80 -12.29 6.93
CA ARG A 72 0.54 -12.56 7.64
C ARG A 72 -0.64 -11.78 7.05
N ALA A 73 -0.38 -10.56 6.54
CA ALA A 73 -1.43 -9.69 5.98
C ALA A 73 -2.28 -10.39 4.88
N PRO A 74 -1.70 -11.03 3.84
CA PRO A 74 -2.49 -11.72 2.82
C PRO A 74 -3.35 -12.86 3.38
N LEU A 75 -2.88 -13.57 4.41
CA LEU A 75 -3.65 -14.65 5.02
C LEU A 75 -4.89 -14.14 5.75
N LEU A 76 -4.75 -13.04 6.50
CA LEU A 76 -5.87 -12.41 7.22
C LEU A 76 -6.92 -11.89 6.23
N ALA A 77 -6.48 -11.27 5.13
CA ALA A 77 -7.37 -10.75 4.09
C ALA A 77 -8.10 -11.89 3.35
N GLU A 78 -7.37 -12.94 2.93
CA GLU A 78 -7.95 -14.10 2.26
C GLU A 78 -8.97 -14.86 3.12
N GLN A 79 -8.77 -14.88 4.45
CA GLN A 79 -9.68 -15.49 5.42
C GLN A 79 -10.86 -14.58 5.82
N GLY A 80 -10.93 -13.36 5.29
CA GLY A 80 -11.97 -12.40 5.65
C GLY A 80 -11.92 -11.88 7.09
N GLN A 81 -10.76 -12.04 7.78
CA GLN A 81 -10.56 -11.50 9.13
C GLN A 81 -10.35 -9.99 9.13
N VAL A 82 -10.01 -9.43 7.96
CA VAL A 82 -9.97 -8.01 7.63
C VAL A 82 -10.70 -7.79 6.31
N ASP A 83 -10.86 -6.53 5.89
CA ASP A 83 -11.69 -6.18 4.73
C ASP A 83 -10.93 -6.21 3.41
N GLY A 84 -9.61 -6.29 3.45
CA GLY A 84 -8.81 -6.41 2.23
C GLY A 84 -7.35 -6.01 2.40
N GLU A 85 -6.65 -5.94 1.26
CA GLU A 85 -5.25 -5.52 1.17
C GLU A 85 -5.16 -4.16 0.48
N ILE A 86 -4.40 -3.23 1.08
CA ILE A 86 -4.38 -1.84 0.64
C ILE A 86 -3.62 -1.65 -0.68
N HIS A 87 -2.69 -2.54 -1.00
CA HIS A 87 -1.92 -2.46 -2.25
C HIS A 87 -1.51 -3.84 -2.75
N ARG A 88 -1.75 -4.11 -4.04
CA ARG A 88 -1.28 -5.29 -4.78
C ARG A 88 -1.18 -4.94 -6.27
N ALA A 89 -0.31 -5.65 -6.99
CA ALA A 89 -0.26 -5.58 -8.45
C ALA A 89 -1.51 -6.22 -9.08
N ALA A 90 -1.82 -5.87 -10.33
CA ALA A 90 -2.96 -6.42 -11.06
C ALA A 90 -2.96 -7.96 -11.13
N SER A 91 -1.76 -8.56 -11.28
CA SER A 91 -1.56 -10.01 -11.37
C SER A 91 -1.93 -10.77 -10.09
N TYR A 92 -2.06 -10.07 -8.95
CA TYR A 92 -2.47 -10.71 -7.69
C TYR A 92 -3.88 -11.31 -7.76
N GLN A 93 -4.73 -10.84 -8.67
CA GLN A 93 -6.06 -11.44 -8.90
C GLN A 93 -5.98 -12.93 -9.28
N GLN A 94 -4.87 -13.39 -9.85
CA GLN A 94 -4.66 -14.81 -10.18
C GLN A 94 -4.23 -15.65 -8.98
N GLN A 95 -3.87 -15.04 -7.87
CA GLN A 95 -3.33 -15.70 -6.67
C GLN A 95 -4.31 -15.74 -5.50
N THR A 96 -5.32 -14.86 -5.51
CA THR A 96 -6.35 -14.77 -4.47
C THR A 96 -7.65 -15.45 -4.93
N ARG A 97 -8.39 -15.99 -3.97
CA ARG A 97 -9.69 -16.64 -4.20
C ARG A 97 -10.86 -15.78 -3.73
N THR A 98 -10.65 -15.02 -2.67
CA THR A 98 -11.70 -14.26 -1.98
C THR A 98 -11.57 -12.75 -2.12
N LEU A 99 -10.41 -12.27 -2.61
CA LEU A 99 -10.20 -10.84 -2.79
C LEU A 99 -10.47 -10.41 -4.23
N GLN A 100 -11.11 -9.27 -4.39
CA GLN A 100 -11.46 -8.67 -5.66
C GLN A 100 -10.75 -7.33 -5.82
N ARG A 101 -10.12 -7.13 -6.98
CA ARG A 101 -9.42 -5.90 -7.32
C ARG A 101 -10.41 -4.76 -7.58
N VAL A 102 -10.23 -3.63 -6.91
CA VAL A 102 -10.90 -2.39 -7.30
C VAL A 102 -10.36 -1.97 -8.69
N PRO A 103 -11.22 -1.72 -9.69
CA PRO A 103 -10.79 -1.56 -11.09
C PRO A 103 -10.21 -0.16 -11.41
N GLU A 104 -9.56 0.48 -10.44
CA GLU A 104 -8.85 1.75 -10.61
C GLU A 104 -7.55 1.69 -9.80
N PRO A 105 -6.37 1.80 -10.43
CA PRO A 105 -5.12 1.86 -9.70
C PRO A 105 -5.01 3.19 -8.94
N HIS A 106 -4.45 3.13 -7.73
CA HIS A 106 -4.18 4.38 -7.00
C HIS A 106 -2.95 5.09 -7.57
N PHE A 107 -1.89 4.36 -7.94
CA PHE A 107 -0.69 4.83 -8.65
C PHE A 107 0.16 3.63 -9.10
N ALA A 108 1.25 3.88 -9.85
CA ALA A 108 2.21 2.86 -10.22
C ALA A 108 3.38 2.81 -9.24
N VAL A 109 3.95 1.62 -9.02
CA VAL A 109 5.14 1.38 -8.22
C VAL A 109 6.24 0.74 -9.05
N SER A 110 7.49 1.14 -8.81
CA SER A 110 8.66 0.56 -9.46
C SER A 110 9.27 -0.51 -8.57
N TYR A 111 9.58 -1.67 -9.15
CA TYR A 111 10.39 -2.72 -8.55
C TYR A 111 11.77 -2.71 -9.18
N GLN A 112 12.81 -2.78 -8.36
CA GLN A 112 14.20 -2.78 -8.81
C GLN A 112 14.99 -3.92 -8.18
N ALA A 113 15.97 -4.43 -8.91
CA ALA A 113 17.02 -5.27 -8.36
C ALA A 113 18.16 -4.39 -7.84
N TYR A 114 18.63 -4.68 -6.63
CA TYR A 114 19.74 -4.03 -5.98
C TYR A 114 20.91 -4.99 -5.89
N ALA A 115 22.14 -4.47 -6.08
CA ALA A 115 23.39 -5.21 -5.98
C ALA A 115 24.45 -4.41 -5.22
N HIS A 116 25.45 -5.10 -4.66
CA HIS A 116 26.67 -4.51 -4.11
C HIS A 116 27.90 -4.85 -4.96
N GLN A 117 27.90 -6.04 -5.59
CA GLN A 117 28.95 -6.43 -6.53
C GLN A 117 28.86 -5.57 -7.80
N PRO A 118 29.96 -4.88 -8.21
CA PRO A 118 29.93 -3.99 -9.38
C PRO A 118 29.69 -4.74 -10.68
N GLY A 119 29.12 -4.03 -11.68
CA GLY A 119 28.99 -4.51 -13.05
C GLY A 119 27.73 -5.31 -13.35
N ILE A 120 26.83 -5.52 -12.39
CA ILE A 120 25.54 -6.16 -12.65
C ILE A 120 24.59 -5.11 -13.23
N GLN A 121 24.07 -5.40 -14.44
CA GLN A 121 23.05 -4.59 -15.11
C GLN A 121 21.93 -5.49 -15.60
N LEU A 122 20.69 -5.14 -15.24
CA LEU A 122 19.50 -5.93 -15.49
C LEU A 122 18.39 -5.05 -16.09
N GLN A 123 17.49 -5.65 -16.86
CA GLN A 123 16.30 -4.99 -17.37
C GLN A 123 15.14 -5.98 -17.45
N GLY A 124 14.14 -5.79 -16.62
CA GLY A 124 12.99 -6.70 -16.53
C GLY A 124 13.35 -8.08 -15.95
N TRP A 125 12.32 -8.82 -15.60
CA TRP A 125 12.45 -10.11 -14.93
C TRP A 125 13.24 -11.14 -15.72
N LEU A 126 13.08 -11.17 -17.06
CA LEU A 126 13.72 -12.14 -17.93
C LEU A 126 15.25 -12.02 -17.95
N SER A 127 15.82 -10.85 -17.61
CA SER A 127 17.25 -10.67 -17.52
C SER A 127 17.93 -11.49 -16.42
N LEU A 128 17.15 -12.08 -15.52
CA LEU A 128 17.61 -12.97 -14.45
C LEU A 128 17.72 -14.43 -14.89
N GLN A 129 17.11 -14.79 -16.01
CA GLN A 129 17.05 -16.18 -16.46
C GLN A 129 18.45 -16.70 -16.80
N GLY A 130 18.84 -17.81 -16.18
CA GLY A 130 20.13 -18.48 -16.43
C GLY A 130 21.36 -17.77 -15.85
N THR A 131 21.20 -16.70 -15.08
CA THR A 131 22.36 -15.94 -14.53
C THR A 131 23.08 -16.63 -13.39
N GLY A 132 22.47 -17.59 -12.70
CA GLY A 132 23.00 -18.25 -11.53
C GLY A 132 23.10 -17.36 -10.27
N TYR A 133 22.60 -16.13 -10.29
CA TYR A 133 22.60 -15.25 -9.12
C TYR A 133 21.76 -15.80 -7.97
N ARG A 134 22.21 -15.58 -6.74
CA ARG A 134 21.43 -15.75 -5.50
C ARG A 134 20.56 -14.52 -5.33
N VAL A 135 19.27 -14.68 -5.54
CA VAL A 135 18.30 -13.58 -5.55
C VAL A 135 17.41 -13.65 -4.31
N GLU A 136 17.23 -12.53 -3.66
CA GLU A 136 16.36 -12.41 -2.50
C GLU A 136 15.22 -11.44 -2.75
N PHE A 137 14.10 -11.70 -2.07
CA PHE A 137 12.93 -10.83 -2.03
C PHE A 137 12.30 -10.87 -0.64
N ARG A 138 11.52 -9.86 -0.31
CA ARG A 138 10.85 -9.80 0.99
C ARG A 138 9.64 -10.70 1.02
N ARG A 139 9.54 -11.50 2.08
CA ARG A 139 8.39 -12.39 2.30
C ARG A 139 7.07 -11.61 2.30
N GLY A 140 6.07 -12.08 1.53
CA GLY A 140 4.80 -11.40 1.35
C GLY A 140 4.77 -10.36 0.21
N ALA A 141 5.91 -10.07 -0.44
CA ALA A 141 5.98 -9.31 -1.67
C ALA A 141 5.55 -10.17 -2.87
N LYS A 142 4.24 -10.26 -3.10
CA LYS A 142 3.62 -11.23 -4.01
C LYS A 142 4.03 -11.11 -5.48
N LEU A 143 4.25 -9.89 -5.99
CA LEU A 143 4.72 -9.73 -7.37
C LEU A 143 6.16 -10.24 -7.55
N PRO A 144 7.16 -9.84 -6.75
CA PRO A 144 8.49 -10.45 -6.81
C PRO A 144 8.47 -11.97 -6.63
N GLU A 145 7.72 -12.49 -5.64
CA GLU A 145 7.60 -13.93 -5.40
C GLU A 145 7.16 -14.68 -6.67
N MET A 146 6.09 -14.21 -7.31
CA MET A 146 5.54 -14.82 -8.52
C MET A 146 6.47 -14.70 -9.72
N MET A 147 7.07 -13.53 -9.93
CA MET A 147 7.88 -13.28 -11.12
C MET A 147 9.26 -13.94 -11.03
N LEU A 148 9.92 -13.82 -9.87
CA LEU A 148 11.22 -14.46 -9.63
C LEU A 148 11.11 -15.98 -9.66
N GLY A 149 10.04 -16.56 -9.15
CA GLY A 149 9.80 -18.00 -9.21
C GLY A 149 9.70 -18.59 -10.63
N LYS A 150 9.49 -17.74 -11.66
CA LYS A 150 9.47 -18.16 -13.06
C LYS A 150 10.83 -18.13 -13.75
N VAL A 151 11.78 -17.33 -13.24
CA VAL A 151 13.04 -17.01 -13.94
C VAL A 151 14.30 -17.37 -13.15
N VAL A 152 14.19 -17.52 -11.83
CA VAL A 152 15.31 -17.87 -10.94
C VAL A 152 15.14 -19.33 -10.48
N ALA A 153 16.24 -20.08 -10.49
CA ALA A 153 16.24 -21.46 -10.03
C ALA A 153 15.86 -21.55 -8.53
N PRO A 154 15.06 -22.55 -8.09
CA PRO A 154 14.54 -22.61 -6.72
C PRO A 154 15.62 -22.64 -5.62
N ASP A 155 16.77 -23.22 -5.90
CA ASP A 155 17.94 -23.26 -5.00
C ASP A 155 18.71 -21.94 -4.93
N ARG A 156 18.35 -20.96 -5.75
CA ARG A 156 18.92 -19.61 -5.81
C ARG A 156 17.97 -18.51 -5.39
N LEU A 157 16.72 -18.84 -5.08
CA LEU A 157 15.68 -17.87 -4.72
C LEU A 157 15.34 -17.97 -3.23
N PHE A 158 15.45 -16.86 -2.50
CA PHE A 158 15.27 -16.87 -1.06
C PHE A 158 14.32 -15.74 -0.59
N ALA A 159 13.37 -16.12 0.27
CA ALA A 159 12.49 -15.15 0.93
C ALA A 159 13.07 -14.74 2.28
N ILE A 160 13.25 -13.45 2.50
CA ILE A 160 13.75 -12.85 3.74
C ILE A 160 12.66 -12.11 4.50
N ALA A 161 12.90 -11.78 5.76
CA ALA A 161 11.88 -11.15 6.58
C ALA A 161 11.79 -9.64 6.36
N THR A 162 12.92 -8.92 6.27
CA THR A 162 12.96 -7.45 6.22
C THR A 162 13.86 -6.91 5.11
N ALA A 163 13.62 -5.65 4.70
CA ALA A 163 14.44 -4.99 3.69
C ALA A 163 15.88 -4.77 4.18
N GLU A 164 16.07 -4.49 5.48
CA GLU A 164 17.39 -4.35 6.10
C GLU A 164 18.19 -5.65 5.99
N GLN A 165 17.54 -6.80 6.18
CA GLN A 165 18.20 -8.11 5.99
C GLN A 165 18.68 -8.28 4.56
N GLY A 166 17.86 -7.89 3.56
CA GLY A 166 18.22 -7.95 2.14
C GLY A 166 19.46 -7.11 1.83
N MET A 167 19.42 -5.85 2.23
CA MET A 167 20.56 -4.93 2.05
C MET A 167 21.81 -5.41 2.81
N GLY A 168 21.64 -5.90 4.04
CA GLY A 168 22.75 -6.45 4.84
C GLY A 168 23.41 -7.70 4.25
N LYS A 169 22.63 -8.54 3.55
CA LYS A 169 23.16 -9.71 2.86
C LYS A 169 23.92 -9.33 1.58
N LEU A 170 23.44 -8.32 0.84
CA LEU A 170 24.19 -7.73 -0.29
C LEU A 170 25.54 -7.20 0.17
N LEU A 171 25.58 -6.36 1.22
CA LEU A 171 26.80 -5.79 1.77
C LEU A 171 27.83 -6.86 2.16
N LYS A 172 27.36 -7.99 2.72
CA LYS A 172 28.21 -9.10 3.18
C LYS A 172 28.52 -10.14 2.09
N GLY A 173 28.11 -9.91 0.82
CA GLY A 173 28.30 -10.86 -0.28
C GLY A 173 27.59 -12.20 -0.09
N ARG A 174 26.55 -12.24 0.75
CA ARG A 174 25.76 -13.47 1.01
C ARG A 174 24.66 -13.70 -0.01
N SER A 175 24.24 -12.67 -0.73
CA SER A 175 23.38 -12.67 -1.90
C SER A 175 23.96 -11.76 -2.98
N ASP A 176 23.59 -12.02 -4.21
CA ASP A 176 24.06 -11.26 -5.36
C ASP A 176 23.08 -10.13 -5.69
N LEU A 177 21.77 -10.40 -5.49
CA LEU A 177 20.68 -9.48 -5.77
C LEU A 177 19.62 -9.48 -4.67
N TYR A 178 19.04 -8.30 -4.44
CA TYR A 178 17.83 -8.13 -3.65
C TYR A 178 16.79 -7.33 -4.46
N VAL A 179 15.56 -7.86 -4.57
CA VAL A 179 14.48 -7.22 -5.33
C VAL A 179 13.43 -6.64 -4.40
N GLU A 180 13.17 -5.34 -4.54
CA GLU A 180 12.22 -4.62 -3.68
C GLU A 180 11.57 -3.43 -4.44
N GLN A 181 10.50 -2.90 -3.88
CA GLN A 181 9.93 -1.62 -4.30
C GLN A 181 10.92 -0.47 -4.06
N THR A 182 11.03 0.41 -5.04
CA THR A 182 12.00 1.52 -5.01
C THR A 182 11.87 2.40 -3.78
N LEU A 183 10.66 2.76 -3.37
CA LEU A 183 10.43 3.63 -2.20
C LEU A 183 10.87 2.97 -0.88
N ILE A 184 10.59 1.67 -0.72
CA ILE A 184 11.00 0.92 0.47
C ILE A 184 12.53 0.77 0.48
N ALA A 185 13.10 0.34 -0.64
CA ALA A 185 14.55 0.13 -0.77
C ALA A 185 15.34 1.42 -0.55
N SER A 186 14.94 2.53 -1.17
CA SER A 186 15.65 3.82 -1.03
C SER A 186 15.61 4.35 0.40
N GLN A 187 14.48 4.22 1.09
CA GLN A 187 14.36 4.62 2.49
C GLN A 187 15.24 3.74 3.41
N THR A 188 15.16 2.42 3.23
CA THR A 188 15.98 1.47 3.99
C THR A 188 17.46 1.73 3.76
N LEU A 189 17.87 1.88 2.51
CA LEU A 189 19.26 2.15 2.17
C LEU A 189 19.76 3.47 2.75
N ALA A 190 18.95 4.54 2.69
CA ALA A 190 19.30 5.82 3.29
C ALA A 190 19.46 5.73 4.82
N ALA A 191 18.61 4.95 5.50
CA ALA A 191 18.70 4.73 6.94
C ALA A 191 19.96 3.93 7.32
N LEU A 192 20.25 2.85 6.58
CA LEU A 192 21.43 2.01 6.81
C LEU A 192 22.73 2.74 6.51
N THR A 193 22.80 3.54 5.44
CA THR A 193 23.99 4.32 5.07
C THR A 193 24.37 5.37 6.14
N ARG A 194 23.38 5.92 6.85
CA ARG A 194 23.66 6.81 8.01
C ARG A 194 24.34 6.10 9.17
N GLN A 195 24.09 4.79 9.33
CA GLN A 195 24.66 3.96 10.39
C GLN A 195 26.02 3.36 9.99
N ASP A 196 26.13 2.94 8.73
CA ASP A 196 27.33 2.32 8.15
C ASP A 196 27.49 2.80 6.69
N PRO A 197 28.52 3.64 6.41
CA PRO A 197 28.80 4.13 5.07
C PRO A 197 29.06 3.04 4.00
N GLY A 198 29.36 1.80 4.41
CA GLY A 198 29.55 0.67 3.49
C GLY A 198 28.31 0.40 2.64
N TYR A 199 27.12 0.72 3.15
CA TYR A 199 25.88 0.57 2.39
C TYR A 199 25.76 1.51 1.18
N ALA A 200 26.53 2.60 1.12
CA ALA A 200 26.56 3.50 -0.04
C ALA A 200 27.06 2.81 -1.33
N GLY A 201 27.74 1.67 -1.22
CA GLY A 201 28.14 0.85 -2.36
C GLY A 201 27.00 0.01 -2.98
N ILE A 202 25.83 -0.07 -2.32
CA ILE A 202 24.68 -0.76 -2.89
C ILE A 202 24.01 0.17 -3.89
N TYR A 203 23.74 -0.35 -5.09
CA TYR A 203 23.15 0.41 -6.19
C TYR A 203 22.00 -0.34 -6.84
N SER A 204 21.19 0.37 -7.63
CA SER A 204 20.17 -0.24 -8.48
C SER A 204 20.85 -0.91 -9.68
N ALA A 205 20.78 -2.23 -9.73
CA ALA A 205 21.25 -3.02 -10.87
C ALA A 205 20.28 -2.97 -12.05
N GLY A 206 19.03 -2.50 -11.86
CA GLY A 206 18.07 -2.27 -12.93
C GLY A 206 16.62 -2.37 -12.51
N VAL A 207 15.75 -1.81 -13.35
CA VAL A 207 14.29 -1.86 -13.15
C VAL A 207 13.76 -3.21 -13.60
N MET A 208 13.04 -3.89 -12.71
CA MET A 208 12.37 -5.15 -13.00
C MET A 208 10.99 -4.92 -13.59
N GLU A 209 10.22 -4.00 -13.03
CA GLU A 209 8.86 -3.68 -13.50
C GLU A 209 8.39 -2.35 -12.93
N LEU A 210 7.61 -1.60 -13.75
CA LEU A 210 6.74 -0.54 -13.29
C LEU A 210 5.32 -1.11 -13.30
N ALA A 211 4.73 -1.32 -12.14
CA ALA A 211 3.46 -1.99 -11.98
C ALA A 211 2.41 -1.06 -11.38
N ASP A 212 1.22 -1.03 -11.98
CA ASP A 212 0.05 -0.41 -11.36
C ASP A 212 -0.30 -1.13 -10.04
N SER A 213 -0.60 -0.34 -9.01
CA SER A 213 -0.94 -0.81 -7.69
C SER A 213 -2.40 -0.52 -7.36
N TYR A 214 -3.08 -1.52 -6.80
CA TYR A 214 -4.52 -1.52 -6.56
C TYR A 214 -4.83 -1.92 -5.13
N VAL A 215 -5.94 -1.44 -4.61
CA VAL A 215 -6.57 -2.02 -3.43
C VAL A 215 -7.38 -3.25 -3.83
N TYR A 216 -7.36 -4.25 -2.97
CA TYR A 216 -8.16 -5.45 -3.08
C TYR A 216 -9.07 -5.56 -1.88
N LEU A 217 -10.37 -5.72 -2.12
CA LEU A 217 -11.38 -5.89 -1.08
C LEU A 217 -11.84 -7.35 -1.04
N HIS A 218 -12.15 -7.85 0.15
CA HIS A 218 -12.80 -9.14 0.32
C HIS A 218 -14.16 -9.15 -0.40
N GLU A 219 -14.55 -10.26 -0.99
CA GLU A 219 -15.76 -10.42 -1.83
C GLU A 219 -17.04 -9.95 -1.15
N ARG A 220 -17.10 -9.97 0.18
CA ARG A 220 -18.23 -9.41 0.96
C ARG A 220 -18.45 -7.91 0.74
N HIS A 221 -17.47 -7.21 0.15
CA HIS A 221 -17.50 -5.78 -0.18
C HIS A 221 -17.53 -5.53 -1.69
N GLN A 222 -18.04 -6.47 -2.48
CA GLN A 222 -18.14 -6.33 -3.93
C GLN A 222 -18.94 -5.08 -4.37
N ASP A 223 -19.90 -4.64 -3.57
CA ASP A 223 -20.69 -3.42 -3.76
C ASP A 223 -19.86 -2.13 -3.66
N LEU A 224 -18.69 -2.15 -3.00
CA LEU A 224 -17.78 -1.03 -2.88
C LEU A 224 -16.78 -0.90 -4.04
N LEU A 225 -16.60 -1.91 -4.87
CA LEU A 225 -15.57 -1.90 -5.92
C LEU A 225 -15.74 -0.72 -6.89
N ALA A 226 -16.92 -0.54 -7.45
CA ALA A 226 -17.19 0.53 -8.40
C ALA A 226 -17.26 1.93 -7.75
N PRO A 227 -17.94 2.14 -6.61
CA PRO A 227 -17.89 3.42 -5.90
C PRO A 227 -16.47 3.84 -5.51
N LEU A 228 -15.66 2.94 -4.95
CA LEU A 228 -14.28 3.25 -4.55
C LEU A 228 -13.40 3.57 -5.76
N ALA A 229 -13.53 2.83 -6.86
CA ALA A 229 -12.84 3.14 -8.11
C ALA A 229 -13.19 4.55 -8.62
N GLY A 230 -14.46 4.95 -8.55
CA GLY A 230 -14.91 6.30 -8.89
C GLY A 230 -14.23 7.40 -8.04
N VAL A 231 -14.17 7.18 -6.73
CA VAL A 231 -13.51 8.12 -5.80
C VAL A 231 -12.01 8.21 -6.08
N ILE A 232 -11.31 7.08 -6.25
CA ILE A 232 -9.86 7.08 -6.54
C ILE A 232 -9.58 7.83 -7.87
N ARG A 233 -10.39 7.58 -8.90
CA ARG A 233 -10.25 8.29 -10.19
C ARG A 233 -10.43 9.80 -10.02
N GLN A 234 -11.43 10.24 -9.28
CA GLN A 234 -11.64 11.65 -8.99
C GLN A 234 -10.46 12.25 -8.22
N MET A 235 -9.94 11.57 -7.19
CA MET A 235 -8.78 12.02 -6.41
C MET A 235 -7.50 12.13 -7.24
N LYS A 236 -7.34 11.33 -8.28
CA LYS A 236 -6.24 11.47 -9.26
C LYS A 236 -6.44 12.72 -10.14
N GLN A 237 -7.66 12.91 -10.65
CA GLN A 237 -7.99 14.02 -11.55
C GLN A 237 -7.90 15.39 -10.85
N ASP A 238 -8.30 15.48 -9.58
CA ASP A 238 -8.27 16.73 -8.81
C ASP A 238 -6.91 16.99 -8.12
N GLY A 239 -5.91 16.14 -8.34
CA GLY A 239 -4.56 16.26 -7.80
C GLY A 239 -4.42 15.85 -6.32
N THR A 240 -5.48 15.32 -5.69
CA THR A 240 -5.44 14.90 -4.28
C THR A 240 -4.41 13.80 -4.04
N VAL A 241 -4.30 12.81 -4.94
CA VAL A 241 -3.32 11.72 -4.82
C VAL A 241 -1.89 12.28 -4.82
N ALA A 242 -1.56 13.20 -5.74
CA ALA A 242 -0.24 13.82 -5.82
C ALA A 242 0.07 14.73 -4.60
N ARG A 243 -0.92 15.45 -4.09
CA ARG A 243 -0.77 16.24 -2.86
C ARG A 243 -0.46 15.35 -1.65
N TYR A 244 -1.12 14.21 -1.52
CA TYR A 244 -0.85 13.24 -0.45
C TYR A 244 0.51 12.56 -0.59
N GLU A 245 1.02 12.36 -1.81
CA GLU A 245 2.40 11.92 -2.04
C GLU A 245 3.40 12.89 -1.41
N GLN A 246 3.29 14.18 -1.77
CA GLN A 246 4.17 15.22 -1.23
C GLN A 246 4.11 15.27 0.30
N GLN A 247 2.91 15.20 0.89
CA GLN A 247 2.72 15.19 2.34
C GLN A 247 3.38 13.96 3.00
N ALA A 248 3.21 12.77 2.42
CA ALA A 248 3.76 11.53 2.96
C ALA A 248 5.30 11.51 2.90
N MET A 249 5.88 12.04 1.81
CA MET A 249 7.34 12.12 1.64
C MET A 249 7.96 13.17 2.56
N ALA A 250 7.36 14.35 2.72
CA ALA A 250 7.85 15.40 3.62
C ALA A 250 7.89 14.94 5.08
N ALA A 251 6.87 14.22 5.56
CA ALA A 251 6.83 13.69 6.93
C ALA A 251 7.93 12.65 7.22
N GLY A 252 8.49 12.01 6.20
CA GLY A 252 9.61 11.08 6.33
C GLY A 252 10.98 11.75 6.54
N GLY A 253 11.11 13.04 6.18
CA GLY A 253 12.34 13.82 6.34
C GLY A 253 12.51 14.50 7.72
N THR A 254 11.44 14.58 8.52
CA THR A 254 11.43 15.33 9.79
C THR A 254 11.55 14.45 11.03
N SER A 255 11.73 13.14 10.89
CA SER A 255 12.05 12.27 12.04
C SER A 255 13.52 12.45 12.39
N GLN A 256 13.87 13.56 13.01
CA GLN A 256 15.08 13.76 13.82
C GLN A 256 14.69 13.70 15.31
N PRO A 257 15.66 13.30 16.11
CA PRO A 257 15.57 12.57 17.40
C PRO A 257 14.95 13.33 18.48
#